data_c4e3eaa9d852affd1f7a1cdd1662bce9
#
_entry.id   c4e3eaa9d852affd1f7a1cdd1662bce9
#
_cell.length_a   1.000
_cell.length_b   1.000
_cell.length_c   1.000
_cell.angle_alpha   90.00
_cell.angle_beta   90.00
_cell.angle_gamma   90.00
#
_symmetry.space_group_name_H-M   'P 1'
#
loop_
_entity.id
_entity.type
_entity.pdbx_description
1 polymer ?
#
loop_
_entity_poly.entity_id
_entity_poly.type
_entity_poly.pdbx_seq_one_letter_code
_entity_poly.pdbx_strand_id
1 'polypeptide(L)'
;DVYFSGRKEDYIILSPDYMWPDAGTGTAQAYGSGEGYSLVSFFGKLNYNFADRYMASLTVRRDGSSRFGKGNRYATFPSASAGWRINNEKFMRATNSGLDDLKLRASWGQTGNQELSLLARYTVYVSISGVNESGGQSYGTSYDIGGTNGGQTLASGFKRNQLGNDNIKWETTTQTNLGVDYALFNNSLYGSFDWYFKKTKDILVQMAGIAAMGEGSSQWINAGEMENKGFEFNIDRKS
;
A
#
# COMPACT_ATOMS: atom_id res chain seq x y z
N ASP A 1 15.32 2.60 -1.18
CA ASP A 1 15.67 3.85 -1.86
C ASP A 1 16.78 4.54 -1.07
N VAL A 2 17.77 5.08 -1.79
CA VAL A 2 18.87 5.86 -1.21
C VAL A 2 18.88 7.22 -1.89
N TYR A 3 18.87 8.26 -1.10
CA TYR A 3 18.89 9.63 -1.59
C TYR A 3 20.16 10.36 -1.10
N PHE A 4 20.82 11.05 -2.00
CA PHE A 4 21.93 11.94 -1.70
C PHE A 4 21.69 13.27 -2.40
N SER A 5 21.91 14.36 -1.70
CA SER A 5 21.98 15.69 -2.30
C SER A 5 23.16 16.47 -1.72
N GLY A 6 23.78 17.26 -2.57
CA GLY A 6 24.81 18.21 -2.19
C GLY A 6 24.39 19.61 -2.61
N ARG A 7 24.62 20.59 -1.73
CA ARG A 7 24.36 22.00 -2.01
C ARG A 7 25.58 22.80 -1.60
N LYS A 8 25.90 23.77 -2.42
CA LYS A 8 26.91 24.81 -2.10
C LYS A 8 26.41 26.16 -2.62
N GLU A 9 26.74 27.23 -1.96
CA GLU A 9 26.28 28.57 -2.27
C GLU A 9 27.48 29.46 -2.65
N ASP A 10 27.22 30.73 -2.93
CA ASP A 10 28.21 31.76 -3.25
C ASP A 10 29.04 31.44 -4.51
N TYR A 11 28.35 31.24 -5.63
CA TYR A 11 29.00 31.06 -6.92
C TYR A 11 29.53 32.38 -7.47
N ILE A 12 30.79 32.38 -7.89
CA ILE A 12 31.45 33.54 -8.51
C ILE A 12 30.86 33.81 -9.90
N ILE A 13 30.50 32.76 -10.62
CA ILE A 13 29.91 32.86 -11.96
C ILE A 13 28.48 32.34 -11.90
N LEU A 14 27.51 33.23 -12.11
CA LEU A 14 26.08 32.93 -12.07
C LEU A 14 25.55 32.47 -13.45
N SER A 15 26.17 31.46 -14.02
CA SER A 15 25.70 30.79 -15.24
C SER A 15 25.40 29.31 -14.95
N PRO A 16 24.27 28.74 -15.42
CA PRO A 16 23.91 27.33 -15.19
C PRO A 16 25.01 26.34 -15.58
N ASP A 17 25.82 26.67 -16.59
CA ASP A 17 26.91 25.83 -17.10
C ASP A 17 28.10 25.74 -16.13
N TYR A 18 28.21 26.65 -15.15
CA TYR A 18 29.32 26.72 -14.20
C TYR A 18 28.88 26.59 -12.73
N MET A 19 27.59 26.34 -12.47
CA MET A 19 27.06 26.19 -11.11
C MET A 19 27.16 24.75 -10.61
N TRP A 20 28.36 24.20 -10.64
CA TRP A 20 28.65 22.87 -10.05
C TRP A 20 28.94 23.01 -8.55
N PRO A 21 28.55 22.03 -7.69
CA PRO A 21 28.84 22.14 -6.26
C PRO A 21 30.28 22.43 -5.89
N ASP A 22 31.23 22.04 -6.75
CA ASP A 22 32.65 22.26 -6.55
C ASP A 22 33.09 23.73 -6.84
N ALA A 23 32.34 24.44 -7.65
CA ALA A 23 32.64 25.84 -8.03
C ALA A 23 32.12 26.90 -7.05
N GLY A 24 31.27 26.54 -6.09
CA GLY A 24 30.79 27.44 -5.04
C GLY A 24 31.87 27.69 -3.98
N THR A 25 31.88 28.86 -3.37
CA THR A 25 32.79 29.25 -2.28
C THR A 25 32.17 29.13 -0.89
N GLY A 26 30.85 28.98 -0.81
CA GLY A 26 30.11 28.84 0.44
C GLY A 26 30.35 27.48 1.15
N THR A 27 29.77 27.31 2.30
CA THR A 27 29.87 26.07 3.07
C THR A 27 29.16 24.94 2.32
N ALA A 28 29.88 23.85 2.09
CA ALA A 28 29.29 22.65 1.48
C ALA A 28 28.32 21.98 2.46
N GLN A 29 27.12 21.71 1.99
CA GLN A 29 26.09 20.94 2.71
C GLN A 29 25.82 19.65 1.96
N ALA A 30 25.81 18.53 2.68
CA ALA A 30 25.48 17.23 2.11
C ALA A 30 24.37 16.59 2.94
N TYR A 31 23.38 16.06 2.25
CA TYR A 31 22.25 15.37 2.84
C TYR A 31 22.15 13.98 2.23
N GLY A 32 21.83 13.00 3.05
CA GLY A 32 21.61 11.63 2.59
C GLY A 32 20.64 10.90 3.48
N SER A 33 19.78 10.10 2.88
CA SER A 33 18.91 9.19 3.58
C SER A 33 18.82 7.88 2.81
N GLY A 34 18.60 6.78 3.53
CA GLY A 34 18.42 5.48 2.92
C GLY A 34 17.37 4.68 3.68
N GLU A 35 16.46 4.09 2.93
CA GLU A 35 15.39 3.24 3.45
C GLU A 35 15.38 1.91 2.74
N GLY A 36 15.14 0.83 3.51
CA GLY A 36 15.08 -0.51 2.96
C GLY A 36 14.08 -1.40 3.72
N TYR A 37 13.39 -2.23 2.98
CA TYR A 37 12.54 -3.27 3.55
C TYR A 37 12.73 -4.59 2.80
N SER A 38 12.34 -5.68 3.44
CA SER A 38 12.39 -7.03 2.86
C SER A 38 10.99 -7.62 2.82
N LEU A 39 10.68 -8.26 1.70
CA LEU A 39 9.45 -9.01 1.49
C LEU A 39 9.81 -10.44 1.10
N VAL A 40 9.16 -11.41 1.74
CA VAL A 40 9.27 -12.83 1.41
C VAL A 40 7.89 -13.39 1.16
N SER A 41 7.71 -14.10 0.06
CA SER A 41 6.42 -14.66 -0.34
C SER A 41 6.57 -16.13 -0.71
N PHE A 42 5.69 -16.97 -0.17
CA PHE A 42 5.52 -18.37 -0.57
C PHE A 42 4.11 -18.54 -1.12
N PHE A 43 3.97 -19.20 -2.23
CA PHE A 43 2.66 -19.46 -2.81
C PHE A 43 2.56 -20.84 -3.41
N GLY A 44 1.33 -21.39 -3.38
CA GLY A 44 0.96 -22.61 -4.05
C GLY A 44 -0.36 -22.41 -4.79
N LYS A 45 -0.47 -22.97 -5.99
CA LYS A 45 -1.67 -22.90 -6.82
C LYS A 45 -2.01 -24.28 -7.38
N LEU A 46 -3.28 -24.65 -7.27
CA LEU A 46 -3.86 -25.84 -7.88
C LEU A 46 -4.97 -25.42 -8.84
N ASN A 47 -4.91 -25.92 -10.07
CA ASN A 47 -5.96 -25.74 -11.06
C ASN A 47 -6.50 -27.11 -11.43
N TYR A 48 -7.81 -27.19 -11.54
CA TYR A 48 -8.53 -28.39 -11.95
C TYR A 48 -9.50 -28.05 -13.08
N ASN A 49 -9.47 -28.83 -14.14
CA ASN A 49 -10.43 -28.76 -15.24
C ASN A 49 -10.92 -30.17 -15.55
N PHE A 50 -12.23 -30.35 -15.51
CA PHE A 50 -12.85 -31.62 -15.83
C PHE A 50 -13.81 -31.47 -17.03
N ALA A 51 -13.47 -32.14 -18.12
CA ALA A 51 -14.27 -32.24 -19.33
C ALA A 51 -14.70 -30.90 -19.94
N ASP A 52 -13.91 -29.83 -19.72
CA ASP A 52 -14.22 -28.43 -20.09
C ASP A 52 -15.60 -27.95 -19.58
N ARG A 53 -16.10 -28.57 -18.53
CA ARG A 53 -17.36 -28.23 -17.86
C ARG A 53 -17.15 -27.62 -16.50
N TYR A 54 -16.32 -28.24 -15.68
CA TYR A 54 -16.07 -27.83 -14.31
C TYR A 54 -14.62 -27.39 -14.17
N MET A 55 -14.44 -26.15 -13.79
CA MET A 55 -13.15 -25.54 -13.55
C MET A 55 -13.06 -25.12 -12.10
N ALA A 56 -11.93 -25.38 -11.45
CA ALA A 56 -11.65 -24.89 -10.10
C ALA A 56 -10.21 -24.44 -9.99
N SER A 57 -9.97 -23.41 -9.19
CA SER A 57 -8.64 -22.97 -8.84
C SER A 57 -8.57 -22.66 -7.34
N LEU A 58 -7.52 -23.14 -6.71
CA LEU A 58 -7.20 -22.84 -5.32
C LEU A 58 -5.80 -22.23 -5.29
N THR A 59 -5.66 -21.12 -4.56
CA THR A 59 -4.35 -20.49 -4.36
C THR A 59 -4.19 -20.14 -2.88
N VAL A 60 -3.04 -20.41 -2.34
CA VAL A 60 -2.65 -19.96 -1.00
C VAL A 60 -1.33 -19.21 -1.14
N ARG A 61 -1.28 -18.02 -0.60
CA ARG A 61 -0.08 -17.19 -0.54
C ARG A 61 0.20 -16.79 0.90
N ARG A 62 1.44 -16.94 1.32
CA ARG A 62 1.91 -16.49 2.62
C ARG A 62 3.01 -15.47 2.43
N ASP A 63 2.75 -14.26 2.87
CA ASP A 63 3.67 -13.11 2.75
C ASP A 63 4.23 -12.72 4.11
N GLY A 64 5.51 -12.38 4.12
CA GLY A 64 6.20 -11.84 5.28
C GLY A 64 6.89 -10.53 4.95
N SER A 65 6.66 -9.50 5.76
CA SER A 65 7.25 -8.17 5.59
C SER A 65 8.00 -7.71 6.81
N SER A 66 9.17 -7.10 6.61
CA SER A 66 9.97 -6.49 7.68
C SER A 66 9.35 -5.23 8.27
N ARG A 67 8.33 -4.66 7.61
CA ARG A 67 7.58 -3.47 8.09
C ARG A 67 6.79 -3.76 9.37
N PHE A 68 6.41 -5.02 9.60
CA PHE A 68 5.60 -5.46 10.75
C PHE A 68 6.44 -6.08 11.87
N GLY A 69 5.95 -5.98 13.10
CA GLY A 69 6.54 -6.60 14.29
C GLY A 69 6.58 -8.13 14.20
N LYS A 70 7.34 -8.76 15.09
CA LYS A 70 7.58 -10.22 15.04
C LYS A 70 6.29 -11.05 15.02
N GLY A 71 5.26 -10.64 15.76
CA GLY A 71 3.99 -11.36 15.86
C GLY A 71 3.10 -11.23 14.62
N ASN A 72 3.22 -10.14 13.86
CA ASN A 72 2.34 -9.79 12.74
C ASN A 72 3.06 -9.76 11.39
N ARG A 73 4.32 -10.21 11.36
CA ARG A 73 5.17 -10.16 10.16
C ARG A 73 4.60 -10.95 9.01
N TYR A 74 4.01 -12.11 9.30
CA TYR A 74 3.49 -13.03 8.29
C TYR A 74 1.96 -13.02 8.27
N ALA A 75 1.38 -12.96 7.06
CA ALA A 75 -0.04 -13.15 6.82
C ALA A 75 -0.27 -14.17 5.70
N THR A 76 -1.41 -14.85 5.73
CA THR A 76 -1.78 -15.86 4.74
C THR A 76 -3.05 -15.42 4.02
N PHE A 77 -3.02 -15.45 2.70
CA PHE A 77 -4.06 -14.98 1.80
C PHE A 77 -4.54 -16.13 0.92
N PRO A 78 -5.60 -16.84 1.31
CA PRO A 78 -6.21 -17.87 0.48
C PRO A 78 -7.12 -17.25 -0.58
N SER A 79 -7.25 -17.95 -1.72
CA SER A 79 -8.27 -17.66 -2.71
C SER A 79 -8.76 -18.94 -3.40
N ALA A 80 -10.02 -18.93 -3.79
CA ALA A 80 -10.66 -20.02 -4.51
C ALA A 80 -11.54 -19.47 -5.62
N SER A 81 -11.60 -20.18 -6.74
CA SER A 81 -12.55 -19.88 -7.80
C SER A 81 -13.13 -21.16 -8.39
N ALA A 82 -14.36 -21.08 -8.85
CA ALA A 82 -15.05 -22.13 -9.57
C ALA A 82 -15.72 -21.58 -10.83
N GLY A 83 -15.73 -22.37 -11.87
CA GLY A 83 -16.42 -22.07 -13.11
C GLY A 83 -17.18 -23.31 -13.60
N TRP A 84 -18.40 -23.08 -14.05
CA TRP A 84 -19.22 -24.12 -14.66
C TRP A 84 -19.69 -23.67 -16.03
N ARG A 85 -19.23 -24.37 -17.08
CA ARG A 85 -19.64 -24.14 -18.45
C ARG A 85 -20.85 -25.00 -18.76
N ILE A 86 -22.03 -24.40 -18.69
CA ILE A 86 -23.32 -25.07 -18.77
C ILE A 86 -23.59 -25.58 -20.19
N ASN A 87 -23.15 -24.84 -21.22
CA ASN A 87 -23.37 -25.23 -22.60
C ASN A 87 -22.65 -26.53 -22.99
N ASN A 88 -21.65 -27.00 -22.23
CA ASN A 88 -21.01 -28.29 -22.42
C ASN A 88 -21.74 -29.47 -21.77
N GLU A 89 -22.81 -29.19 -21.04
CA GLU A 89 -23.66 -30.24 -20.43
C GLU A 89 -24.53 -30.95 -21.47
N LYS A 90 -24.79 -32.23 -21.22
CA LYS A 90 -25.58 -33.08 -22.17
C LYS A 90 -26.98 -32.51 -22.40
N PHE A 91 -27.62 -31.96 -21.35
CA PHE A 91 -28.94 -31.39 -21.46
C PHE A 91 -29.00 -30.11 -22.29
N MET A 92 -27.95 -29.32 -22.30
CA MET A 92 -27.86 -28.08 -23.11
C MET A 92 -27.58 -28.38 -24.58
N ARG A 93 -26.73 -29.37 -24.87
CA ARG A 93 -26.43 -29.78 -26.24
C ARG A 93 -27.65 -30.31 -27.01
N ALA A 94 -28.65 -30.81 -26.30
CA ALA A 94 -29.91 -31.24 -26.89
C ALA A 94 -30.90 -30.12 -27.21
N THR A 95 -30.64 -28.92 -26.71
CA THR A 95 -31.51 -27.75 -26.84
C THR A 95 -30.95 -26.79 -27.87
N ASN A 96 -31.61 -26.68 -29.02
CA ASN A 96 -31.21 -25.72 -30.08
C ASN A 96 -31.68 -24.31 -29.70
N SER A 97 -31.12 -23.75 -28.64
CA SER A 97 -31.62 -22.54 -27.94
C SER A 97 -31.06 -21.22 -28.46
N GLY A 98 -30.18 -21.24 -29.45
CA GLY A 98 -29.45 -20.02 -29.89
C GLY A 98 -28.47 -19.47 -28.85
N LEU A 99 -28.21 -20.24 -27.78
CA LEU A 99 -27.26 -19.96 -26.72
C LEU A 99 -25.97 -20.73 -27.01
N ASP A 100 -24.92 -20.03 -27.42
CA ASP A 100 -23.65 -20.63 -27.86
C ASP A 100 -22.71 -20.90 -26.69
N ASP A 101 -22.64 -20.01 -25.73
CA ASP A 101 -21.89 -20.21 -24.49
C ASP A 101 -22.65 -19.66 -23.28
N LEU A 102 -22.59 -20.41 -22.19
CA LEU A 102 -23.09 -19.99 -20.89
C LEU A 102 -22.15 -20.54 -19.82
N LYS A 103 -21.50 -19.62 -19.10
CA LYS A 103 -20.57 -19.98 -18.03
C LYS A 103 -20.89 -19.22 -16.76
N LEU A 104 -21.07 -19.94 -15.68
CA LEU A 104 -21.17 -19.37 -14.35
C LEU A 104 -19.78 -19.33 -13.71
N ARG A 105 -19.49 -18.23 -13.01
CA ARG A 105 -18.24 -18.01 -12.29
C ARG A 105 -18.54 -17.61 -10.85
N ALA A 106 -17.78 -18.17 -9.93
CA ALA A 106 -17.76 -17.76 -8.54
C ALA A 106 -16.30 -17.66 -8.09
N SER A 107 -15.95 -16.61 -7.39
CA SER A 107 -14.63 -16.50 -6.77
C SER A 107 -14.71 -15.81 -5.42
N TRP A 108 -13.81 -16.22 -4.56
CA TRP A 108 -13.59 -15.65 -3.24
C TRP A 108 -12.08 -15.60 -2.98
N GLY A 109 -11.60 -14.53 -2.39
CA GLY A 109 -10.19 -14.45 -2.05
C GLY A 109 -9.86 -13.32 -1.11
N GLN A 110 -8.68 -13.43 -0.52
CA GLN A 110 -8.10 -12.43 0.35
C GLN A 110 -6.80 -11.90 -0.23
N THR A 111 -6.57 -10.59 -0.05
CA THR A 111 -5.31 -9.91 -0.37
C THR A 111 -4.89 -9.05 0.80
N GLY A 112 -3.57 -8.89 0.97
CA GLY A 112 -2.98 -8.05 2.01
C GLY A 112 -2.38 -6.78 1.44
N ASN A 113 -2.44 -5.71 2.23
CA ASN A 113 -1.72 -4.47 1.98
C ASN A 113 -0.77 -4.18 3.14
N GLN A 114 0.45 -3.75 2.82
CA GLN A 114 1.52 -3.40 3.76
C GLN A 114 2.00 -1.95 3.60
N GLU A 115 1.23 -1.11 2.91
CA GLU A 115 1.67 0.25 2.58
C GLU A 115 1.60 1.15 3.80
N LEU A 116 2.72 1.25 4.51
CA LEU A 116 2.91 2.09 5.68
C LEU A 116 4.39 2.51 5.77
N SER A 117 4.66 3.51 6.59
CA SER A 117 6.02 3.96 6.85
C SER A 117 6.91 2.81 7.38
N LEU A 118 8.14 2.73 6.92
CA LEU A 118 9.13 1.75 7.42
C LEU A 118 9.42 1.92 8.90
N LEU A 119 9.22 3.13 9.42
CA LEU A 119 9.44 3.47 10.82
C LEU A 119 8.16 3.37 11.66
N ALA A 120 7.02 2.92 11.10
CA ALA A 120 5.72 2.90 11.78
C ALA A 120 5.73 2.15 13.12
N ARG A 121 6.55 1.13 13.27
CA ARG A 121 6.71 0.36 14.50
C ARG A 121 7.63 1.01 15.53
N TYR A 122 8.42 2.00 15.13
CA TYR A 122 9.41 2.64 16.01
C TYR A 122 8.97 4.03 16.45
N THR A 123 9.26 4.36 17.70
CA THR A 123 9.15 5.74 18.18
C THR A 123 10.31 6.54 17.61
N VAL A 124 10.00 7.61 16.91
CA VAL A 124 10.97 8.47 16.24
C VAL A 124 11.05 9.80 16.97
N TYR A 125 12.26 10.19 17.32
CA TYR A 125 12.58 11.49 17.86
C TYR A 125 13.36 12.28 16.82
N VAL A 126 13.05 13.58 16.73
CA VAL A 126 13.81 14.53 15.93
C VAL A 126 14.47 15.54 16.86
N SER A 127 15.72 15.89 16.55
CA SER A 127 16.40 16.97 17.25
C SER A 127 15.84 18.31 16.76
N ILE A 128 15.61 19.22 17.68
CA ILE A 128 15.19 20.59 17.37
C ILE A 128 16.26 21.51 17.93
N SER A 129 17.08 22.07 17.02
CA SER A 129 17.89 23.24 17.33
C SER A 129 17.01 24.48 17.27
N GLY A 130 17.18 25.44 18.15
CA GLY A 130 16.32 26.62 18.27
C GLY A 130 16.26 27.54 17.05
N VAL A 131 16.89 27.15 15.93
CA VAL A 131 16.94 27.93 14.67
C VAL A 131 16.53 27.00 13.53
N ASN A 132 15.57 27.40 12.71
CA ASN A 132 15.24 26.70 11.47
C ASN A 132 16.23 27.06 10.36
N GLU A 133 16.26 26.27 9.27
CA GLU A 133 17.16 26.49 8.12
C GLU A 133 16.99 27.87 7.43
N SER A 134 15.88 28.56 7.69
CA SER A 134 15.58 29.90 7.18
C SER A 134 15.94 31.01 8.15
N GLY A 135 16.64 30.72 9.24
CA GLY A 135 17.03 31.71 10.24
C GLY A 135 15.92 32.22 11.17
N GLY A 136 14.71 31.61 11.06
CA GLY A 136 13.58 31.90 11.95
C GLY A 136 13.71 31.18 13.29
N GLN A 137 13.11 31.70 14.34
CA GLN A 137 13.02 31.02 15.64
C GLN A 137 12.15 29.78 15.51
N SER A 138 12.73 28.61 15.75
CA SER A 138 11.93 27.39 15.96
C SER A 138 11.61 27.29 17.43
N TYR A 139 10.32 27.24 17.75
CA TYR A 139 9.86 26.99 19.12
C TYR A 139 10.14 25.51 19.46
N GLY A 140 11.39 25.21 19.76
CA GLY A 140 11.87 23.87 20.06
C GLY A 140 12.14 23.64 21.54
N THR A 141 12.51 22.40 21.85
CA THR A 141 12.88 21.94 23.19
C THR A 141 14.38 22.20 23.46
N SER A 142 14.90 23.37 23.08
CA SER A 142 16.28 23.75 23.36
C SER A 142 16.38 24.36 24.76
N TYR A 143 17.44 24.02 25.50
CA TYR A 143 17.70 24.52 26.84
C TYR A 143 18.99 25.33 26.82
N ASP A 144 18.95 26.54 27.34
CA ASP A 144 20.15 27.29 27.66
C ASP A 144 20.65 26.88 29.07
N ILE A 145 21.48 25.87 29.11
CA ILE A 145 22.08 25.37 30.37
C ILE A 145 23.21 26.28 30.86
N GLY A 146 23.77 27.12 29.99
CA GLY A 146 24.92 27.94 30.29
C GLY A 146 24.61 29.41 30.63
N GLY A 147 23.35 29.89 30.43
CA GLY A 147 22.97 31.28 30.68
C GLY A 147 23.71 32.29 29.83
N THR A 148 24.37 31.87 28.77
CA THR A 148 25.10 32.71 27.85
C THR A 148 24.17 33.30 26.80
N ASN A 149 23.84 34.55 26.89
CA ASN A 149 23.04 35.32 25.93
C ASN A 149 23.62 35.36 24.47
N GLY A 150 24.31 34.32 24.08
CA GLY A 150 25.04 34.25 22.83
C GLY A 150 24.45 33.33 21.75
N GLY A 151 23.23 32.88 21.86
CA GLY A 151 22.41 32.31 20.74
C GLY A 151 22.95 31.15 19.93
N GLN A 152 24.20 30.74 20.10
CA GLN A 152 24.81 29.71 19.23
C GLN A 152 25.14 28.36 19.92
N THR A 153 24.87 28.23 21.20
CA THR A 153 25.24 27.06 22.01
C THR A 153 24.06 26.44 22.76
N LEU A 154 22.84 26.62 22.28
CA LEU A 154 21.71 25.93 22.85
C LEU A 154 21.83 24.43 22.61
N ALA A 155 21.81 23.65 23.68
CA ALA A 155 21.74 22.21 23.58
C ALA A 155 20.47 21.82 22.82
N SER A 156 20.61 20.96 21.82
CA SER A 156 19.46 20.47 21.06
C SER A 156 18.54 19.68 21.95
N GLY A 157 17.27 20.06 21.98
CA GLY A 157 16.23 19.24 22.54
C GLY A 157 15.73 18.19 21.55
N PHE A 158 15.01 17.20 22.03
CA PHE A 158 14.39 16.19 21.21
C PHE A 158 12.87 16.26 21.35
N LYS A 159 12.19 16.24 20.21
CA LYS A 159 10.74 16.13 20.14
C LYS A 159 10.37 14.75 19.58
N ARG A 160 9.42 14.09 20.21
CA ARG A 160 8.84 12.88 19.63
C ARG A 160 8.01 13.25 18.41
N ASN A 161 8.43 12.74 17.24
CA ASN A 161 7.77 13.00 15.96
C ASN A 161 6.72 11.92 15.63
N GLN A 162 6.97 10.69 16.08
CA GLN A 162 6.09 9.55 15.86
C GLN A 162 6.12 8.63 17.06
N LEU A 163 4.96 8.13 17.46
CA LEU A 163 4.85 7.03 18.41
C LEU A 163 4.84 5.69 17.66
N GLY A 164 5.72 4.79 18.06
CA GLY A 164 5.81 3.46 17.46
C GLY A 164 4.65 2.56 17.87
N ASN A 165 4.34 1.60 16.99
CA ASN A 165 3.32 0.59 17.26
C ASN A 165 3.78 -0.79 16.75
N ASP A 166 4.24 -1.66 17.65
CA ASP A 166 4.66 -3.02 17.29
C ASP A 166 3.48 -3.96 16.98
N ASN A 167 2.25 -3.57 17.32
CA ASN A 167 1.04 -4.38 17.10
C ASN A 167 0.40 -4.16 15.71
N ILE A 168 0.99 -3.31 14.89
CA ILE A 168 0.56 -3.11 13.50
C ILE A 168 0.57 -4.45 12.76
N LYS A 169 -0.52 -4.69 12.02
CA LYS A 169 -0.72 -5.89 11.20
C LYS A 169 -1.14 -5.54 9.77
N TRP A 170 -1.15 -6.53 8.91
CA TRP A 170 -1.59 -6.42 7.53
C TRP A 170 -3.03 -5.92 7.43
N GLU A 171 -3.27 -4.93 6.58
CA GLU A 171 -4.61 -4.60 6.10
C GLU A 171 -5.08 -5.72 5.18
N THR A 172 -6.29 -6.23 5.38
CA THR A 172 -6.82 -7.38 4.64
C THR A 172 -8.07 -7.01 3.87
N THR A 173 -8.04 -7.24 2.57
CA THR A 173 -9.21 -7.11 1.70
C THR A 173 -9.72 -8.50 1.34
N THR A 174 -10.98 -8.77 1.64
CA THR A 174 -11.71 -9.96 1.20
C THR A 174 -12.67 -9.57 0.08
N GLN A 175 -12.63 -10.31 -1.02
CA GLN A 175 -13.51 -10.08 -2.16
C GLN A 175 -14.23 -11.36 -2.58
N THR A 176 -15.53 -11.22 -2.86
CA THR A 176 -16.38 -12.26 -3.45
C THR A 176 -16.94 -11.74 -4.76
N ASN A 177 -16.83 -12.54 -5.82
CA ASN A 177 -17.41 -12.22 -7.13
C ASN A 177 -18.27 -13.39 -7.60
N LEU A 178 -19.42 -13.05 -8.18
CA LEU A 178 -20.30 -13.98 -8.91
C LEU A 178 -20.49 -13.41 -10.31
N GLY A 179 -20.27 -14.22 -11.33
CA GLY A 179 -20.34 -13.77 -12.71
C GLY A 179 -21.01 -14.78 -13.62
N VAL A 180 -21.60 -14.26 -14.68
CA VAL A 180 -22.20 -15.02 -15.77
C VAL A 180 -21.61 -14.50 -17.09
N ASP A 181 -21.00 -15.39 -17.86
CA ASP A 181 -20.59 -15.11 -19.23
C ASP A 181 -21.60 -15.75 -20.19
N TYR A 182 -22.01 -15.05 -21.24
CA TYR A 182 -22.97 -15.55 -22.22
C TYR A 182 -22.55 -15.18 -23.64
N ALA A 183 -22.90 -16.06 -24.58
CA ALA A 183 -22.81 -15.79 -26.00
C ALA A 183 -24.02 -16.36 -26.73
N LEU A 184 -24.55 -15.59 -27.67
CA LEU A 184 -25.81 -15.84 -28.38
C LEU A 184 -25.62 -15.63 -29.88
N PHE A 185 -26.49 -16.29 -30.68
CA PHE A 185 -26.61 -16.09 -32.14
C PHE A 185 -25.31 -16.29 -32.90
N ASN A 186 -24.72 -17.48 -32.77
CA ASN A 186 -23.43 -17.85 -33.36
C ASN A 186 -22.29 -16.90 -32.90
N ASN A 187 -22.25 -16.59 -31.61
CA ASN A 187 -21.30 -15.65 -31.00
C ASN A 187 -21.37 -14.22 -31.57
N SER A 188 -22.50 -13.83 -32.18
CA SER A 188 -22.68 -12.47 -32.68
C SER A 188 -22.97 -11.49 -31.55
N LEU A 189 -23.57 -11.94 -30.46
CA LEU A 189 -23.82 -11.15 -29.26
C LEU A 189 -23.22 -11.88 -28.05
N TYR A 190 -22.34 -11.24 -27.32
CA TYR A 190 -21.74 -11.80 -26.14
C TYR A 190 -21.51 -10.75 -25.06
N GLY A 191 -21.38 -11.22 -23.83
CA GLY A 191 -21.17 -10.28 -22.71
C GLY A 191 -20.99 -11.01 -21.39
N SER A 192 -20.90 -10.20 -20.34
CA SER A 192 -20.84 -10.69 -18.97
C SER A 192 -21.68 -9.82 -18.05
N PHE A 193 -22.13 -10.46 -16.98
CA PHE A 193 -22.73 -9.80 -15.83
C PHE A 193 -21.97 -10.26 -14.59
N ASP A 194 -21.45 -9.33 -13.81
CA ASP A 194 -20.70 -9.59 -12.59
C ASP A 194 -21.31 -8.84 -11.41
N TRP A 195 -21.41 -9.52 -10.28
CA TRP A 195 -21.70 -8.94 -9.00
C TRP A 195 -20.48 -9.12 -8.10
N TYR A 196 -20.09 -8.08 -7.39
CA TYR A 196 -18.98 -8.15 -6.45
C TYR A 196 -19.34 -7.58 -5.08
N PHE A 197 -18.71 -8.14 -4.07
CA PHE A 197 -18.67 -7.64 -2.71
C PHE A 197 -17.24 -7.65 -2.22
N LYS A 198 -16.75 -6.48 -1.82
CA LYS A 198 -15.38 -6.25 -1.32
C LYS A 198 -15.44 -5.65 0.07
N LYS A 199 -14.73 -6.26 1.03
CA LYS A 199 -14.61 -5.76 2.39
C LYS A 199 -13.14 -5.67 2.76
N THR A 200 -12.69 -4.45 3.12
CA THR A 200 -11.35 -4.19 3.63
C THR A 200 -11.44 -3.98 5.14
N LYS A 201 -10.62 -4.69 5.88
CA LYS A 201 -10.50 -4.61 7.33
C LYS A 201 -9.09 -4.22 7.75
N ASP A 202 -8.98 -3.72 8.98
CA ASP A 202 -7.71 -3.34 9.58
C ASP A 202 -6.95 -2.31 8.74
N ILE A 203 -7.67 -1.33 8.18
CA ILE A 203 -7.12 -0.29 7.32
C ILE A 203 -5.98 0.42 8.04
N LEU A 204 -4.86 0.57 7.35
CA LEU A 204 -3.66 1.23 7.87
C LEU A 204 -3.83 2.75 7.77
N VAL A 205 -3.92 3.41 8.92
CA VAL A 205 -4.08 4.86 9.00
C VAL A 205 -3.07 5.48 9.97
N GLN A 206 -2.65 6.69 9.64
CA GLN A 206 -1.82 7.50 10.52
C GLN A 206 -2.73 8.42 11.32
N MET A 207 -2.87 8.14 12.60
CA MET A 207 -3.67 8.95 13.52
C MET A 207 -2.82 10.08 14.10
N ALA A 208 -3.34 11.29 14.09
CA ALA A 208 -2.71 12.42 14.79
C ALA A 208 -2.74 12.21 16.31
N GLY A 209 -1.68 12.58 16.99
CA GLY A 209 -1.65 12.54 18.46
C GLY A 209 -2.62 13.54 19.09
N ILE A 210 -3.12 13.20 20.28
CA ILE A 210 -4.01 14.08 21.06
C ILE A 210 -3.15 15.09 21.79
N ALA A 211 -3.11 16.34 21.32
CA ALA A 211 -2.27 17.40 21.87
C ALA A 211 -2.53 17.67 23.37
N ALA A 212 -3.76 17.52 23.82
CA ALA A 212 -4.13 17.70 25.23
C ALA A 212 -3.49 16.68 26.18
N MET A 213 -3.03 15.55 25.66
CA MET A 213 -2.30 14.52 26.43
C MET A 213 -0.78 14.69 26.37
N GLY A 214 -0.28 15.79 25.80
CA GLY A 214 1.15 16.02 25.59
C GLY A 214 1.74 15.13 24.47
N GLU A 215 0.91 14.42 23.72
CA GLU A 215 1.30 13.49 22.67
C GLU A 215 1.14 14.14 21.28
N GLY A 216 1.92 15.18 21.00
CA GLY A 216 1.88 15.88 19.72
C GLY A 216 2.39 15.08 18.51
N SER A 217 2.51 13.75 18.65
CA SER A 217 3.08 12.88 17.61
C SER A 217 2.02 11.98 16.98
N SER A 218 2.20 11.69 15.67
CA SER A 218 1.36 10.75 14.95
C SER A 218 1.70 9.30 15.32
N GLN A 219 0.73 8.40 15.14
CA GLN A 219 0.89 6.96 15.31
C GLN A 219 0.19 6.20 14.18
N TRP A 220 0.84 5.16 13.68
CA TRP A 220 0.21 4.22 12.76
C TRP A 220 -0.61 3.18 13.52
N ILE A 221 -1.84 2.99 13.09
CA ILE A 221 -2.77 2.02 13.69
C ILE A 221 -3.55 1.30 12.59
N ASN A 222 -4.06 0.12 12.92
CA ASN A 222 -5.08 -0.53 12.13
C ASN A 222 -6.44 -0.06 12.66
N ALA A 223 -7.15 0.74 11.87
CA ALA A 223 -8.45 1.27 12.24
C ALA A 223 -9.38 1.35 11.04
N GLY A 224 -10.64 1.02 11.28
CA GLY A 224 -11.69 1.14 10.29
C GLY A 224 -11.86 -0.09 9.38
N GLU A 225 -13.03 -0.11 8.79
CA GLU A 225 -13.45 -1.07 7.78
C GLU A 225 -14.08 -0.30 6.61
N MET A 226 -13.97 -0.84 5.42
CA MET A 226 -14.61 -0.30 4.22
C MET A 226 -15.28 -1.44 3.47
N GLU A 227 -16.51 -1.20 3.05
CA GLU A 227 -17.27 -2.13 2.20
C GLU A 227 -17.60 -1.46 0.87
N ASN A 228 -17.46 -2.23 -0.19
CA ASN A 228 -17.82 -1.83 -1.54
C ASN A 228 -18.53 -3.01 -2.22
N LYS A 229 -19.67 -2.74 -2.85
CA LYS A 229 -20.44 -3.73 -3.61
C LYS A 229 -21.03 -3.09 -4.85
N GLY A 230 -21.13 -3.86 -5.90
CA GLY A 230 -21.67 -3.34 -7.15
C GLY A 230 -21.94 -4.43 -8.16
N PHE A 231 -22.43 -3.96 -9.30
CA PHE A 231 -22.68 -4.76 -10.49
C PHE A 231 -21.88 -4.17 -11.65
N GLU A 232 -21.35 -5.06 -12.48
CA GLU A 232 -20.71 -4.71 -13.74
C GLU A 232 -21.43 -5.46 -14.86
N PHE A 233 -21.69 -4.77 -15.94
CA PHE A 233 -22.37 -5.34 -17.10
C PHE A 233 -21.59 -4.96 -18.36
N ASN A 234 -21.27 -5.95 -19.16
CA ASN A 234 -20.65 -5.77 -20.46
C ASN A 234 -21.50 -6.48 -21.52
N ILE A 235 -21.72 -5.81 -22.63
CA ILE A 235 -22.37 -6.35 -23.82
C ILE A 235 -21.59 -5.93 -25.05
N ASP A 236 -21.33 -6.87 -25.93
CA ASP A 236 -20.58 -6.64 -27.15
C ASP A 236 -21.24 -7.35 -28.32
N ARG A 237 -21.10 -6.79 -29.52
CA ARG A 237 -21.64 -7.32 -30.76
C ARG A 237 -20.55 -7.43 -31.81
N LYS A 238 -20.35 -8.62 -32.30
CA LYS A 238 -19.51 -8.87 -33.47
C LYS A 238 -20.30 -8.60 -34.74
N SER A 239 -19.86 -7.64 -35.54
CA SER A 239 -20.40 -7.32 -36.88
C SER A 239 -19.75 -8.20 -37.95
#